data_44eac16018482576ea47eac25acbf291
#
_entry.id   44eac16018482576ea47eac25acbf291
#
_cell.length_a   1.000
_cell.length_b   1.000
_cell.length_c   1.000
_cell.angle_alpha   90.00
_cell.angle_beta   90.00
_cell.angle_gamma   90.00
#
_symmetry.space_group_name_H-M   'P 1'
#
loop_
_entity.id
_entity.type
_entity.pdbx_description
1 polymer ?
#
loop_
_entity_poly.entity_id
_entity_poly.type
_entity_poly.pdbx_seq_one_letter_code
_entity_poly.pdbx_strand_id
1 'polypeptide(L)'
;MYSRREFGRLALVGLPMTVALAQGAARVNSKVNGVRIGIQSYSFRSLSLDEAIKAMAGIGIGECELFSGHVEPRVGPPGGAPGARPQQGGAEMTPEMREAMREARRKQQEETRKWRLSVPLEHFKDVRKKFAAAGIRLQAYNLSFNDNFTDDEIDRGFQMAKALGVKLITASSTLSAAKRVAPFAEKYKITVAMHGHSNLTDPNQFAKPESFSAALAMSKYFAVNLDIGHFFAAGFDPIAYIEANHARITNLHIKDRKKENGPNTPWGQGDTPIKQVLQLLKQKSYKIPANIEYEYQGEDAVAEVGKCFQYIKDSLA
;
A
#
# COMPACT_ATOMS: atom_id res chain seq x y z
N MET A 1 -8.85 -22.48 -74.18
CA MET A 1 -10.28 -22.28 -73.87
C MET A 1 -10.57 -23.12 -72.64
N TYR A 2 -10.61 -22.54 -71.52
CA TYR A 2 -11.00 -23.25 -70.30
C TYR A 2 -12.52 -23.12 -70.11
N SER A 3 -13.16 -24.24 -69.79
CA SER A 3 -14.60 -24.39 -69.79
C SER A 3 -15.19 -23.81 -68.46
N ARG A 4 -16.40 -23.29 -68.61
CA ARG A 4 -17.18 -22.62 -67.52
C ARG A 4 -17.61 -23.52 -66.33
N ARG A 5 -17.03 -24.74 -66.19
CA ARG A 5 -17.43 -25.69 -65.12
C ARG A 5 -16.44 -25.88 -63.97
N GLU A 6 -15.29 -25.19 -63.98
CA GLU A 6 -14.29 -25.28 -62.87
C GLU A 6 -14.33 -24.17 -61.89
N PHE A 7 -15.28 -23.24 -61.93
CA PHE A 7 -15.41 -22.10 -61.03
C PHE A 7 -16.30 -22.36 -59.79
N GLY A 8 -16.57 -23.62 -59.47
CA GLY A 8 -17.57 -23.99 -58.48
C GLY A 8 -17.05 -24.79 -57.28
N ARG A 9 -15.75 -24.76 -56.93
CA ARG A 9 -15.25 -25.47 -55.72
C ARG A 9 -14.10 -24.72 -55.01
N LEU A 10 -14.24 -23.45 -54.75
CA LEU A 10 -13.54 -22.81 -53.65
C LEU A 10 -14.47 -22.81 -52.46
N ALA A 11 -14.48 -23.93 -51.75
CA ALA A 11 -15.07 -24.02 -50.44
C ALA A 11 -14.30 -23.03 -49.53
N LEU A 12 -14.98 -22.00 -49.07
CA LEU A 12 -14.58 -21.17 -47.92
C LEU A 12 -14.43 -22.11 -46.73
N VAL A 13 -13.23 -22.58 -46.49
CA VAL A 13 -12.86 -23.11 -45.17
C VAL A 13 -12.81 -21.90 -44.23
N GLY A 14 -13.95 -21.58 -43.64
CA GLY A 14 -14.03 -20.68 -42.54
C GLY A 14 -13.23 -21.27 -41.37
N LEU A 15 -11.99 -20.80 -41.23
CA LEU A 15 -11.25 -21.00 -39.97
C LEU A 15 -12.11 -20.42 -38.88
N PRO A 16 -12.47 -21.18 -37.85
CA PRO A 16 -13.11 -20.58 -36.65
C PRO A 16 -12.10 -19.57 -36.13
N MET A 17 -12.46 -18.28 -36.19
CA MET A 17 -11.81 -17.24 -35.42
C MET A 17 -12.08 -17.60 -33.97
N THR A 18 -11.21 -18.40 -33.37
CA THR A 18 -11.15 -18.56 -31.92
C THR A 18 -10.82 -17.18 -31.38
N VAL A 19 -11.85 -16.48 -30.94
CA VAL A 19 -11.69 -15.36 -30.05
C VAL A 19 -10.96 -15.94 -28.83
N ALA A 20 -9.64 -15.79 -28.83
CA ALA A 20 -8.86 -16.04 -27.64
C ALA A 20 -9.36 -15.02 -26.62
N LEU A 21 -10.29 -15.45 -25.80
CA LEU A 21 -10.60 -14.77 -24.54
C LEU A 21 -9.26 -14.59 -23.88
N ALA A 22 -8.81 -13.34 -23.73
CA ALA A 22 -7.59 -13.01 -23.05
C ALA A 22 -7.68 -13.65 -21.65
N GLN A 23 -7.11 -14.84 -21.51
CA GLN A 23 -6.93 -15.46 -20.21
C GLN A 23 -6.04 -14.51 -19.44
N GLY A 24 -6.60 -13.87 -18.41
CA GLY A 24 -5.81 -13.03 -17.50
C GLY A 24 -4.59 -13.82 -17.04
N ALA A 25 -3.46 -13.14 -16.89
CA ALA A 25 -2.23 -13.79 -16.46
C ALA A 25 -2.49 -14.68 -15.23
N ALA A 26 -1.80 -15.82 -15.20
CA ALA A 26 -1.86 -16.71 -14.03
C ALA A 26 -1.51 -15.92 -12.78
N ARG A 27 -2.27 -16.16 -11.71
CA ARG A 27 -2.10 -15.41 -10.45
C ARG A 27 -0.70 -15.64 -9.87
N VAL A 28 0.03 -14.57 -9.61
CA VAL A 28 1.32 -14.63 -8.92
C VAL A 28 1.07 -15.11 -7.48
N ASN A 29 1.74 -16.19 -7.09
CA ASN A 29 1.62 -16.74 -5.74
C ASN A 29 2.85 -16.34 -4.91
N SER A 30 2.66 -15.42 -3.97
CA SER A 30 3.69 -14.99 -3.01
C SER A 30 3.48 -15.56 -1.60
N LYS A 31 2.75 -16.68 -1.47
CA LYS A 31 2.60 -17.37 -0.20
C LYS A 31 3.84 -18.19 0.09
N VAL A 32 4.50 -17.95 1.24
CA VAL A 32 5.70 -18.67 1.70
C VAL A 32 5.33 -19.48 2.94
N ASN A 33 5.43 -20.81 2.85
CA ASN A 33 5.18 -21.73 3.96
C ASN A 33 3.91 -21.40 4.79
N GLY A 34 2.82 -21.06 4.10
CA GLY A 34 1.53 -20.76 4.74
C GLY A 34 1.30 -19.28 5.02
N VAL A 35 2.32 -18.45 5.08
CA VAL A 35 2.22 -17.00 5.31
C VAL A 35 2.00 -16.27 3.99
N ARG A 36 1.02 -15.37 3.96
CA ARG A 36 0.74 -14.50 2.80
C ARG A 36 1.72 -13.34 2.80
N ILE A 37 2.44 -13.17 1.70
CA ILE A 37 3.38 -12.06 1.54
C ILE A 37 2.81 -11.08 0.51
N GLY A 38 2.78 -9.82 0.88
CA GLY A 38 2.40 -8.71 0.02
C GLY A 38 3.45 -7.61 0.05
N ILE A 39 3.09 -6.49 -0.55
CA ILE A 39 3.92 -5.29 -0.51
C ILE A 39 3.05 -4.05 -0.35
N GLN A 40 3.51 -3.10 0.47
CA GLN A 40 3.07 -1.72 0.41
C GLN A 40 3.80 -1.04 -0.75
N SER A 41 3.05 -0.63 -1.78
CA SER A 41 3.68 -0.13 -3.02
C SER A 41 4.46 1.18 -2.86
N TYR A 42 4.34 1.87 -1.72
CA TYR A 42 5.25 2.95 -1.33
C TYR A 42 6.73 2.52 -1.37
N SER A 43 7.02 1.24 -1.21
CA SER A 43 8.36 0.68 -1.41
C SER A 43 8.93 1.02 -2.80
N PHE A 44 8.07 1.21 -3.79
CA PHE A 44 8.40 1.61 -5.17
C PHE A 44 8.01 3.06 -5.47
N ARG A 45 7.99 3.94 -4.47
CA ARG A 45 7.55 5.35 -4.60
C ARG A 45 8.27 6.16 -5.67
N SER A 46 9.48 5.75 -6.06
CA SER A 46 10.25 6.38 -7.16
C SER A 46 9.81 5.91 -8.55
N LEU A 47 9.13 4.79 -8.66
CA LEU A 47 8.68 4.20 -9.92
C LEU A 47 7.28 4.69 -10.30
N SER A 48 6.96 4.62 -11.58
CA SER A 48 5.57 4.74 -12.05
C SER A 48 4.75 3.53 -11.60
N LEU A 49 3.41 3.63 -11.69
CA LEU A 49 2.53 2.50 -11.38
C LEU A 49 2.85 1.26 -12.23
N ASP A 50 3.09 1.45 -13.54
CA ASP A 50 3.33 0.33 -14.45
C ASP A 50 4.70 -0.33 -14.18
N GLU A 51 5.73 0.45 -13.86
CA GLU A 51 7.04 -0.05 -13.43
C GLU A 51 6.94 -0.79 -12.09
N ALA A 52 6.18 -0.26 -11.13
CA ALA A 52 5.96 -0.91 -9.84
C ALA A 52 5.24 -2.26 -10.00
N ILE A 53 4.20 -2.33 -10.85
CA ILE A 53 3.50 -3.59 -11.17
C ILE A 53 4.47 -4.59 -11.81
N LYS A 54 5.29 -4.15 -12.78
CA LYS A 54 6.31 -4.99 -13.42
C LYS A 54 7.34 -5.51 -12.41
N ALA A 55 7.81 -4.64 -11.52
CA ALA A 55 8.75 -5.01 -10.45
C ALA A 55 8.15 -6.07 -9.51
N MET A 56 6.92 -5.86 -9.03
CA MET A 56 6.21 -6.84 -8.18
C MET A 56 6.11 -8.20 -8.87
N ALA A 57 5.67 -8.23 -10.12
CA ALA A 57 5.55 -9.48 -10.89
C ALA A 57 6.91 -10.17 -11.10
N GLY A 58 7.96 -9.39 -11.41
CA GLY A 58 9.32 -9.89 -11.61
C GLY A 58 9.96 -10.47 -10.34
N ILE A 59 9.70 -9.89 -9.17
CA ILE A 59 10.14 -10.41 -7.87
C ILE A 59 9.31 -11.63 -7.45
N GLY A 60 8.08 -11.78 -7.97
CA GLY A 60 7.16 -12.84 -7.60
C GLY A 60 6.23 -12.46 -6.43
N ILE A 61 5.92 -11.18 -6.24
CA ILE A 61 5.00 -10.68 -5.21
C ILE A 61 3.60 -10.54 -5.81
N GLY A 62 2.65 -11.33 -5.32
CA GLY A 62 1.30 -11.46 -5.87
C GLY A 62 0.22 -10.69 -5.11
N GLU A 63 0.54 -9.94 -4.07
CA GLU A 63 -0.42 -9.14 -3.30
C GLU A 63 0.12 -7.73 -3.07
N CYS A 64 -0.74 -6.72 -3.27
CA CYS A 64 -0.37 -5.31 -3.17
C CYS A 64 -1.35 -4.53 -2.30
N GLU A 65 -0.82 -3.73 -1.40
CA GLU A 65 -1.44 -2.56 -0.79
C GLU A 65 -1.02 -1.35 -1.62
N LEU A 66 -1.98 -0.78 -2.35
CA LEU A 66 -1.72 0.29 -3.31
C LEU A 66 -1.60 1.65 -2.63
N PHE A 67 -0.42 2.23 -2.66
CA PHE A 67 -0.17 3.61 -2.24
C PHE A 67 -0.86 4.62 -3.17
N SER A 68 -1.61 5.57 -2.62
CA SER A 68 -2.35 6.57 -3.39
C SER A 68 -1.47 7.41 -4.33
N GLY A 69 -0.22 7.67 -3.96
CA GLY A 69 0.72 8.42 -4.78
C GLY A 69 1.14 7.74 -6.10
N HIS A 70 0.77 6.47 -6.34
CA HIS A 70 0.92 5.83 -7.64
C HIS A 70 -0.25 6.14 -8.60
N VAL A 71 -1.36 6.61 -8.08
CA VAL A 71 -2.60 6.86 -8.86
C VAL A 71 -3.04 8.31 -8.83
N GLU A 72 -2.55 9.09 -7.88
CA GLU A 72 -2.74 10.53 -7.80
C GLU A 72 -1.69 11.29 -8.62
N PRO A 73 -1.97 12.53 -9.07
CA PRO A 73 -0.96 13.35 -9.73
C PRO A 73 0.29 13.50 -8.87
N ARG A 74 1.43 13.25 -9.45
CA ARG A 74 2.71 13.52 -8.81
C ARG A 74 2.95 15.02 -8.81
N VAL A 75 2.55 15.69 -7.74
CA VAL A 75 2.86 17.09 -7.51
C VAL A 75 4.06 17.11 -6.57
N GLY A 76 5.25 17.24 -7.11
CA GLY A 76 6.49 17.42 -6.35
C GLY A 76 7.08 18.79 -6.55
N PRO A 77 7.95 19.30 -5.67
CA PRO A 77 8.74 20.48 -5.98
C PRO A 77 9.56 20.22 -7.24
N PRO A 78 9.78 21.24 -8.10
CA PRO A 78 10.61 21.09 -9.28
C PRO A 78 11.98 20.50 -8.90
N GLY A 79 12.34 19.35 -9.47
CA GLY A 79 13.61 18.67 -9.23
C GLY A 79 13.69 17.73 -8.02
N GLY A 80 12.60 17.54 -7.28
CA GLY A 80 12.53 16.58 -6.16
C GLY A 80 12.02 15.21 -6.60
N ALA A 81 12.66 14.13 -6.16
CA ALA A 81 12.09 12.79 -6.33
C ALA A 81 10.76 12.70 -5.57
N PRO A 82 9.69 12.15 -6.18
CA PRO A 82 8.40 11.98 -5.51
C PRO A 82 8.57 11.14 -4.24
N GLY A 83 8.10 11.65 -3.10
CA GLY A 83 8.18 10.93 -1.82
C GLY A 83 9.53 11.01 -1.10
N ALA A 84 10.50 11.79 -1.59
CA ALA A 84 11.71 12.06 -0.84
C ALA A 84 11.38 12.84 0.44
N ARG A 85 11.59 12.21 1.61
CA ARG A 85 11.63 12.96 2.86
C ARG A 85 12.86 13.89 2.81
N PRO A 86 12.77 15.14 3.34
CA PRO A 86 13.95 15.95 3.54
C PRO A 86 14.97 15.12 4.33
N GLN A 87 16.19 15.04 3.82
CA GLN A 87 17.28 14.38 4.54
C GLN A 87 17.42 15.06 5.92
N GLN A 88 17.38 14.26 6.98
CA GLN A 88 17.81 14.73 8.29
C GLN A 88 19.30 15.04 8.18
N GLY A 89 19.67 16.33 8.22
CA GLY A 89 21.04 16.77 8.09
C GLY A 89 21.27 17.94 7.13
N GLY A 90 20.22 18.49 6.52
CA GLY A 90 20.31 19.70 5.70
C GLY A 90 20.49 20.95 6.56
N ALA A 91 21.13 21.98 5.99
CA ALA A 91 21.33 23.29 6.59
C ALA A 91 20.03 23.81 7.25
N GLU A 92 20.17 24.53 8.36
CA GLU A 92 19.01 25.12 9.05
C GLU A 92 18.18 25.95 8.08
N MET A 93 16.90 25.53 7.89
CA MET A 93 15.99 26.24 7.02
C MET A 93 15.67 27.61 7.60
N THR A 94 15.83 28.67 6.78
CA THR A 94 15.42 30.02 7.19
C THR A 94 13.89 30.08 7.40
N PRO A 95 13.39 31.06 8.15
CA PRO A 95 11.95 31.27 8.28
C PRO A 95 11.25 31.44 6.93
N GLU A 96 11.86 32.12 5.98
CA GLU A 96 11.34 32.34 4.61
C GLU A 96 11.24 31.03 3.85
N MET A 97 12.26 30.16 3.95
CA MET A 97 12.23 28.82 3.33
C MET A 97 11.11 27.94 3.91
N ARG A 98 10.91 28.03 5.24
CA ARG A 98 9.82 27.28 5.91
C ARG A 98 8.47 27.76 5.43
N GLU A 99 8.27 29.07 5.29
CA GLU A 99 7.01 29.66 4.83
C GLU A 99 6.75 29.29 3.35
N ALA A 100 7.74 29.41 2.49
CA ALA A 100 7.65 28.99 1.08
C ALA A 100 7.28 27.49 0.96
N MET A 101 7.86 26.64 1.80
CA MET A 101 7.50 25.21 1.83
C MET A 101 6.07 24.97 2.30
N ARG A 102 5.59 25.74 3.30
CA ARG A 102 4.21 25.64 3.78
C ARG A 102 3.22 26.06 2.68
N GLU A 103 3.53 27.16 1.99
CA GLU A 103 2.69 27.63 0.88
C GLU A 103 2.67 26.63 -0.27
N ALA A 104 3.82 26.10 -0.67
CA ALA A 104 3.92 25.07 -1.69
C ALA A 104 3.09 23.81 -1.32
N ARG A 105 3.18 23.36 -0.06
CA ARG A 105 2.39 22.24 0.44
C ARG A 105 0.89 22.53 0.41
N ARG A 106 0.48 23.73 0.82
CA ARG A 106 -0.94 24.13 0.78
C ARG A 106 -1.47 24.15 -0.65
N LYS A 107 -0.71 24.71 -1.59
CA LYS A 107 -1.06 24.72 -3.01
C LYS A 107 -1.17 23.29 -3.57
N GLN A 108 -0.21 22.45 -3.25
CA GLN A 108 -0.22 21.04 -3.64
C GLN A 108 -1.46 20.29 -3.10
N GLN A 109 -1.79 20.52 -1.82
CA GLN A 109 -2.97 19.91 -1.21
C GLN A 109 -4.25 20.34 -1.92
N GLU A 110 -4.36 21.63 -2.29
CA GLU A 110 -5.52 22.16 -3.01
C GLU A 110 -5.63 21.57 -4.42
N GLU A 111 -4.53 21.45 -5.15
CA GLU A 111 -4.49 20.81 -6.48
C GLU A 111 -4.87 19.32 -6.40
N THR A 112 -4.34 18.61 -5.42
CA THR A 112 -4.69 17.19 -5.17
C THR A 112 -6.16 17.05 -4.82
N ARG A 113 -6.72 17.95 -3.99
CA ARG A 113 -8.15 18.00 -3.66
C ARG A 113 -9.00 18.15 -4.90
N LYS A 114 -8.71 19.15 -5.74
CA LYS A 114 -9.43 19.38 -6.99
C LYS A 114 -9.41 18.16 -7.87
N TRP A 115 -8.25 17.54 -8.00
CA TRP A 115 -8.12 16.32 -8.80
C TRP A 115 -8.96 15.18 -8.20
N ARG A 116 -8.87 14.90 -6.90
CA ARG A 116 -9.64 13.85 -6.23
C ARG A 116 -11.13 13.99 -6.47
N LEU A 117 -11.65 15.20 -6.36
CA LEU A 117 -13.07 15.49 -6.52
C LEU A 117 -13.55 15.39 -7.97
N SER A 118 -12.67 15.62 -8.96
CA SER A 118 -13.02 15.67 -10.38
C SER A 118 -12.65 14.43 -11.18
N VAL A 119 -11.65 13.63 -10.73
CA VAL A 119 -11.17 12.46 -11.48
C VAL A 119 -12.29 11.44 -11.72
N PRO A 120 -12.49 10.95 -12.97
CA PRO A 120 -13.45 9.88 -13.22
C PRO A 120 -13.11 8.61 -12.48
N LEU A 121 -14.10 7.93 -11.89
CA LEU A 121 -13.88 6.65 -11.21
C LEU A 121 -13.39 5.54 -12.15
N GLU A 122 -13.54 5.71 -13.45
CA GLU A 122 -13.00 4.80 -14.46
C GLU A 122 -11.48 4.70 -14.37
N HIS A 123 -10.77 5.79 -14.04
CA HIS A 123 -9.34 5.78 -13.76
C HIS A 123 -8.94 4.67 -12.77
N PHE A 124 -9.68 4.53 -11.67
CA PHE A 124 -9.41 3.50 -10.65
C PHE A 124 -9.80 2.09 -11.10
N LYS A 125 -10.83 1.96 -11.94
CA LYS A 125 -11.17 0.68 -12.55
C LYS A 125 -10.07 0.22 -13.53
N ASP A 126 -9.47 1.15 -14.27
CA ASP A 126 -8.35 0.83 -15.17
C ASP A 126 -7.09 0.44 -14.39
N VAL A 127 -6.81 1.11 -13.28
CA VAL A 127 -5.76 0.67 -12.34
C VAL A 127 -6.02 -0.77 -11.88
N ARG A 128 -7.24 -1.10 -11.47
CA ARG A 128 -7.62 -2.47 -11.09
C ARG A 128 -7.37 -3.47 -12.22
N LYS A 129 -7.71 -3.11 -13.47
CA LYS A 129 -7.46 -3.96 -14.64
C LYS A 129 -5.97 -4.24 -14.86
N LYS A 130 -5.10 -3.22 -14.68
CA LYS A 130 -3.63 -3.38 -14.77
C LYS A 130 -3.10 -4.41 -13.78
N PHE A 131 -3.50 -4.34 -12.51
CA PHE A 131 -3.13 -5.32 -11.50
C PHE A 131 -3.65 -6.73 -11.84
N ALA A 132 -4.90 -6.84 -12.28
CA ALA A 132 -5.50 -8.10 -12.68
C ALA A 132 -4.76 -8.72 -13.87
N ALA A 133 -4.40 -7.91 -14.88
CA ALA A 133 -3.63 -8.35 -16.03
C ALA A 133 -2.22 -8.86 -15.67
N ALA A 134 -1.62 -8.31 -14.60
CA ALA A 134 -0.34 -8.78 -14.07
C ALA A 134 -0.46 -9.98 -13.11
N GLY A 135 -1.67 -10.48 -12.85
CA GLY A 135 -1.90 -11.56 -11.89
C GLY A 135 -1.69 -11.17 -10.42
N ILE A 136 -1.65 -9.87 -10.12
CA ILE A 136 -1.43 -9.33 -8.76
C ILE A 136 -2.77 -8.96 -8.15
N ARG A 137 -2.99 -9.39 -6.91
CA ARG A 137 -4.19 -9.04 -6.14
C ARG A 137 -4.01 -7.70 -5.46
N LEU A 138 -4.90 -6.74 -5.75
CA LEU A 138 -5.08 -5.59 -4.88
C LEU A 138 -5.78 -6.04 -3.59
N GLN A 139 -5.11 -5.90 -2.45
CA GLN A 139 -5.69 -6.24 -1.15
C GLN A 139 -6.25 -5.02 -0.43
N ALA A 140 -5.62 -3.86 -0.59
CA ALA A 140 -5.98 -2.61 0.06
C ALA A 140 -5.63 -1.40 -0.80
N TYR A 141 -6.29 -0.28 -0.53
CA TYR A 141 -5.92 1.04 -1.01
C TYR A 141 -5.36 1.85 0.15
N ASN A 142 -4.11 2.29 0.06
CA ASN A 142 -3.51 3.14 1.06
C ASN A 142 -3.82 4.61 0.72
N LEU A 143 -4.78 5.17 1.44
CA LEU A 143 -5.17 6.57 1.37
C LEU A 143 -5.19 7.17 2.78
N SER A 144 -4.20 8.00 3.08
CA SER A 144 -3.98 8.56 4.41
C SER A 144 -4.87 9.76 4.66
N PHE A 145 -6.10 9.50 5.12
CA PHE A 145 -7.01 10.54 5.58
C PHE A 145 -6.39 11.33 6.73
N ASN A 146 -6.43 12.63 6.64
CA ASN A 146 -5.91 13.54 7.66
C ASN A 146 -6.87 14.71 7.90
N ASP A 147 -6.55 15.55 8.86
CA ASP A 147 -7.43 16.66 9.28
C ASP A 147 -7.68 17.71 8.18
N ASN A 148 -6.84 17.76 7.14
CA ASN A 148 -7.01 18.68 6.00
C ASN A 148 -7.96 18.15 4.92
N PHE A 149 -8.37 16.88 4.98
CA PHE A 149 -9.38 16.34 4.06
C PHE A 149 -10.74 16.98 4.34
N THR A 150 -11.45 17.38 3.31
CA THR A 150 -12.88 17.70 3.43
C THR A 150 -13.70 16.42 3.52
N ASP A 151 -14.95 16.52 3.97
CA ASP A 151 -15.84 15.37 4.02
C ASP A 151 -16.15 14.81 2.63
N ASP A 152 -16.21 15.70 1.60
CA ASP A 152 -16.33 15.29 0.20
C ASP A 152 -15.10 14.50 -0.28
N GLU A 153 -13.88 14.89 0.12
CA GLU A 153 -12.67 14.11 -0.19
C GLU A 153 -12.67 12.75 0.51
N ILE A 154 -13.15 12.70 1.76
CA ILE A 154 -13.29 11.43 2.49
C ILE A 154 -14.28 10.52 1.75
N ASP A 155 -15.47 11.02 1.43
CA ASP A 155 -16.49 10.27 0.68
C ASP A 155 -15.94 9.78 -0.66
N ARG A 156 -15.23 10.65 -1.38
CA ARG A 156 -14.59 10.32 -2.65
C ARG A 156 -13.54 9.23 -2.53
N GLY A 157 -12.74 9.24 -1.47
CA GLY A 157 -11.76 8.20 -1.16
C GLY A 157 -12.39 6.80 -1.04
N PHE A 158 -13.57 6.70 -0.43
CA PHE A 158 -14.32 5.43 -0.36
C PHE A 158 -14.88 5.02 -1.74
N GLN A 159 -15.33 5.96 -2.56
CA GLN A 159 -15.75 5.67 -3.94
C GLN A 159 -14.58 5.15 -4.79
N MET A 160 -13.38 5.72 -4.63
CA MET A 160 -12.14 5.27 -5.28
C MET A 160 -11.80 3.83 -4.86
N ALA A 161 -11.82 3.53 -3.57
CA ALA A 161 -11.58 2.17 -3.04
C ALA A 161 -12.59 1.17 -3.63
N LYS A 162 -13.86 1.55 -3.72
CA LYS A 162 -14.90 0.73 -4.36
C LYS A 162 -14.62 0.50 -5.85
N ALA A 163 -14.15 1.51 -6.58
CA ALA A 163 -13.80 1.40 -8.00
C ALA A 163 -12.56 0.51 -8.21
N LEU A 164 -11.56 0.58 -7.33
CA LEU A 164 -10.44 -0.36 -7.27
C LEU A 164 -10.87 -1.80 -6.92
N GLY A 165 -12.09 -1.98 -6.40
CA GLY A 165 -12.62 -3.28 -6.01
C GLY A 165 -12.07 -3.81 -4.69
N VAL A 166 -11.50 -2.95 -3.84
CA VAL A 166 -11.00 -3.31 -2.51
C VAL A 166 -12.06 -3.06 -1.43
N LYS A 167 -11.97 -3.79 -0.33
CA LYS A 167 -12.81 -3.64 0.86
C LYS A 167 -12.02 -3.16 2.07
N LEU A 168 -10.79 -2.74 1.84
CA LEU A 168 -9.85 -2.27 2.86
C LEU A 168 -9.17 -1.00 2.38
N ILE A 169 -9.23 0.03 3.19
CA ILE A 169 -8.38 1.21 3.11
C ILE A 169 -7.40 1.15 4.27
N THR A 170 -6.12 1.37 4.03
CA THR A 170 -5.11 1.57 5.06
C THR A 170 -4.76 3.04 5.12
N ALA A 171 -4.56 3.59 6.31
CA ALA A 171 -4.39 5.02 6.45
C ALA A 171 -3.39 5.38 7.58
N SER A 172 -2.34 6.11 7.22
CA SER A 172 -1.58 6.92 8.17
C SER A 172 -2.42 8.13 8.54
N SER A 173 -3.13 8.06 9.65
CA SER A 173 -4.16 9.02 10.04
C SER A 173 -3.90 9.57 11.44
N THR A 174 -4.84 10.37 11.95
CA THR A 174 -4.89 10.87 13.32
C THR A 174 -6.19 10.42 13.98
N LEU A 175 -6.27 10.45 15.29
CA LEU A 175 -7.51 10.15 16.03
C LEU A 175 -8.64 11.12 15.68
N SER A 176 -8.32 12.40 15.47
CA SER A 176 -9.28 13.42 15.04
C SER A 176 -9.83 13.14 13.63
N ALA A 177 -8.96 12.80 12.68
CA ALA A 177 -9.39 12.43 11.34
C ALA A 177 -10.17 11.10 11.35
N ALA A 178 -9.75 10.11 12.12
CA ALA A 178 -10.45 8.84 12.28
C ALA A 178 -11.91 9.06 12.73
N LYS A 179 -12.15 9.95 13.70
CA LYS A 179 -13.50 10.30 14.16
C LYS A 179 -14.39 10.81 13.00
N ARG A 180 -13.82 11.59 12.07
CA ARG A 180 -14.54 12.08 10.88
C ARG A 180 -14.73 10.98 9.82
N VAL A 181 -13.80 10.03 9.72
CA VAL A 181 -13.85 8.92 8.74
C VAL A 181 -14.87 7.85 9.14
N ALA A 182 -15.14 7.67 10.44
CA ALA A 182 -16.02 6.61 10.95
C ALA A 182 -17.40 6.54 10.28
N PRO A 183 -18.16 7.64 10.10
CA PRO A 183 -19.46 7.59 9.42
C PRO A 183 -19.38 7.11 7.97
N PHE A 184 -18.30 7.42 7.25
CA PHE A 184 -18.09 6.99 5.87
C PHE A 184 -17.73 5.50 5.81
N ALA A 185 -16.91 5.00 6.72
CA ALA A 185 -16.61 3.57 6.84
C ALA A 185 -17.91 2.75 7.04
N GLU A 186 -18.82 3.23 7.89
CA GLU A 186 -20.15 2.66 8.10
C GLU A 186 -21.01 2.72 6.83
N LYS A 187 -21.08 3.90 6.18
CA LYS A 187 -21.85 4.13 4.95
C LYS A 187 -21.45 3.18 3.83
N TYR A 188 -20.15 3.03 3.61
CA TYR A 188 -19.62 2.22 2.51
C TYR A 188 -19.39 0.75 2.87
N LYS A 189 -19.44 0.40 4.15
CA LYS A 189 -19.09 -0.95 4.68
C LYS A 189 -17.69 -1.38 4.20
N ILE A 190 -16.75 -0.44 4.23
CA ILE A 190 -15.34 -0.63 3.89
C ILE A 190 -14.53 -0.48 5.17
N THR A 191 -13.66 -1.46 5.43
CA THR A 191 -12.76 -1.41 6.58
C THR A 191 -11.70 -0.34 6.38
N VAL A 192 -11.42 0.44 7.43
CA VAL A 192 -10.28 1.36 7.47
C VAL A 192 -9.32 0.89 8.54
N ALA A 193 -8.12 0.50 8.13
CA ALA A 193 -7.08 0.05 9.03
C ALA A 193 -6.10 1.17 9.32
N MET A 194 -6.00 1.55 10.59
CA MET A 194 -5.12 2.61 11.05
C MET A 194 -3.68 2.11 11.06
N HIS A 195 -2.81 2.83 10.35
CA HIS A 195 -1.38 2.56 10.29
C HIS A 195 -0.66 3.35 11.38
N GLY A 196 0.21 2.67 12.12
CA GLY A 196 0.95 3.26 13.22
C GLY A 196 2.30 3.84 12.81
N HIS A 197 2.71 4.88 13.55
CA HIS A 197 4.06 5.43 13.52
C HIS A 197 4.72 5.30 14.90
N SER A 198 5.87 5.95 15.09
CA SER A 198 6.62 5.85 16.35
C SER A 198 6.72 7.16 17.14
N ASN A 199 5.98 8.20 16.73
CA ASN A 199 5.98 9.49 17.45
C ASN A 199 5.05 9.43 18.66
N LEU A 200 5.63 9.28 19.84
CA LEU A 200 4.92 9.23 21.12
C LEU A 200 4.56 10.61 21.71
N THR A 201 5.12 11.69 21.15
CA THR A 201 4.92 13.05 21.67
C THR A 201 3.62 13.68 21.22
N ASP A 202 3.03 13.19 20.14
CA ASP A 202 1.75 13.64 19.61
C ASP A 202 0.64 12.67 20.02
N PRO A 203 -0.25 13.04 20.96
CA PRO A 203 -1.33 12.17 21.42
C PRO A 203 -2.39 11.87 20.35
N ASN A 204 -2.40 12.64 19.26
CA ASN A 204 -3.33 12.47 18.16
C ASN A 204 -2.88 11.40 17.14
N GLN A 205 -1.66 10.87 17.28
CA GLN A 205 -1.10 9.88 16.38
C GLN A 205 -1.32 8.43 16.84
N PHE A 206 -1.32 7.51 15.87
CA PHE A 206 -1.36 6.08 16.12
C PHE A 206 0.07 5.57 16.41
N ALA A 207 0.54 5.75 17.65
CA ALA A 207 1.89 5.33 18.05
C ALA A 207 1.91 4.37 19.25
N LYS A 208 0.79 4.20 19.95
CA LYS A 208 0.65 3.36 21.15
C LYS A 208 -0.60 2.48 21.07
N PRO A 209 -0.62 1.33 21.80
CA PRO A 209 -1.78 0.43 21.86
C PRO A 209 -3.11 1.14 22.15
N GLU A 210 -3.08 2.13 23.04
CA GLU A 210 -4.28 2.86 23.46
C GLU A 210 -4.89 3.69 22.33
N SER A 211 -4.06 4.25 21.42
CA SER A 211 -4.57 5.01 20.29
C SER A 211 -5.30 4.09 19.27
N PHE A 212 -4.79 2.90 19.07
CA PHE A 212 -5.52 1.90 18.27
C PHE A 212 -6.82 1.48 18.93
N SER A 213 -6.80 1.20 20.24
CA SER A 213 -8.00 0.83 21.01
C SER A 213 -9.06 1.94 20.94
N ALA A 214 -8.66 3.20 21.06
CA ALA A 214 -9.56 4.35 20.93
C ALA A 214 -10.23 4.40 19.53
N ALA A 215 -9.48 4.20 18.46
CA ALA A 215 -10.05 4.16 17.11
C ALA A 215 -11.00 2.97 16.92
N LEU A 216 -10.59 1.79 17.37
CA LEU A 216 -11.41 0.56 17.25
C LEU A 216 -12.77 0.68 17.96
N ALA A 217 -12.87 1.55 18.99
CA ALA A 217 -14.12 1.86 19.67
C ALA A 217 -15.03 2.81 18.88
N MET A 218 -14.51 3.56 17.89
CA MET A 218 -15.29 4.52 17.11
C MET A 218 -16.17 3.85 16.03
N SER A 219 -15.71 2.74 15.44
CA SER A 219 -16.45 2.02 14.41
C SER A 219 -16.05 0.54 14.35
N LYS A 220 -17.04 -0.33 14.10
CA LYS A 220 -16.79 -1.75 13.82
C LYS A 220 -16.02 -1.98 12.51
N TYR A 221 -16.00 -0.97 11.63
CA TYR A 221 -15.23 -0.99 10.38
C TYR A 221 -13.82 -0.48 10.54
N PHE A 222 -13.38 -0.12 11.76
CA PHE A 222 -11.99 0.20 12.00
C PHE A 222 -11.19 -1.04 12.38
N ALA A 223 -9.95 -1.08 11.91
CA ALA A 223 -8.99 -2.16 12.13
C ALA A 223 -7.58 -1.59 12.27
N VAL A 224 -6.60 -2.46 12.42
CA VAL A 224 -5.19 -2.10 12.57
C VAL A 224 -4.41 -2.59 11.36
N ASN A 225 -3.64 -1.70 10.76
CA ASN A 225 -2.49 -2.00 9.92
C ASN A 225 -1.25 -1.82 10.80
N LEU A 226 -0.74 -2.91 11.37
CA LEU A 226 0.37 -2.84 12.32
C LEU A 226 1.69 -2.77 11.58
N ASP A 227 2.37 -1.63 11.68
CA ASP A 227 3.76 -1.53 11.31
C ASP A 227 4.64 -2.02 12.47
N ILE A 228 5.23 -3.20 12.30
CA ILE A 228 6.00 -3.83 13.36
C ILE A 228 7.31 -3.10 13.67
N GLY A 229 7.90 -2.42 12.68
CA GLY A 229 9.13 -1.66 12.86
C GLY A 229 8.88 -0.36 13.61
N HIS A 230 7.83 0.38 13.25
CA HIS A 230 7.44 1.58 14.00
C HIS A 230 7.00 1.25 15.42
N PHE A 231 6.20 0.21 15.58
CA PHE A 231 5.68 -0.22 16.88
C PHE A 231 6.82 -0.64 17.83
N PHE A 232 7.78 -1.42 17.29
CA PHE A 232 8.95 -1.84 18.05
C PHE A 232 9.89 -0.67 18.39
N ALA A 233 10.14 0.22 17.43
CA ALA A 233 10.96 1.41 17.65
C ALA A 233 10.34 2.38 18.68
N ALA A 234 9.00 2.37 18.82
CA ALA A 234 8.29 3.09 19.88
C ALA A 234 8.35 2.41 21.27
N GLY A 235 9.01 1.24 21.37
CA GLY A 235 9.20 0.54 22.63
C GLY A 235 8.13 -0.50 22.96
N PHE A 236 7.27 -0.88 22.02
CA PHE A 236 6.22 -1.88 22.23
C PHE A 236 6.59 -3.23 21.58
N ASP A 237 6.09 -4.32 22.17
CA ASP A 237 6.28 -5.67 21.66
C ASP A 237 5.22 -6.00 20.59
N PRO A 238 5.62 -6.13 19.30
CA PRO A 238 4.68 -6.46 18.22
C PRO A 238 4.18 -7.91 18.31
N ILE A 239 4.92 -8.84 18.89
CA ILE A 239 4.51 -10.24 19.02
C ILE A 239 3.35 -10.34 19.99
N ALA A 240 3.52 -9.82 21.20
CA ALA A 240 2.46 -9.80 22.20
C ALA A 240 1.22 -9.04 21.70
N TYR A 241 1.42 -7.92 21.00
CA TYR A 241 0.30 -7.16 20.43
C TYR A 241 -0.46 -7.94 19.36
N ILE A 242 0.25 -8.63 18.45
CA ILE A 242 -0.37 -9.47 17.41
C ILE A 242 -1.17 -10.61 18.07
N GLU A 243 -0.60 -11.31 19.04
CA GLU A 243 -1.31 -12.41 19.72
C GLU A 243 -2.61 -11.95 20.37
N ALA A 244 -2.58 -10.80 21.04
CA ALA A 244 -3.75 -10.25 21.72
C ALA A 244 -4.81 -9.66 20.75
N ASN A 245 -4.40 -9.17 19.58
CA ASN A 245 -5.25 -8.35 18.70
C ASN A 245 -5.41 -8.89 17.27
N HIS A 246 -4.93 -10.09 16.96
CA HIS A 246 -4.88 -10.64 15.60
C HIS A 246 -6.22 -10.56 14.85
N ALA A 247 -7.35 -10.70 15.54
CA ALA A 247 -8.69 -10.61 14.95
C ALA A 247 -9.04 -9.20 14.41
N ARG A 248 -8.32 -8.18 14.84
CA ARG A 248 -8.54 -6.79 14.44
C ARG A 248 -7.39 -6.24 13.58
N ILE A 249 -6.36 -7.05 13.29
CA ILE A 249 -5.24 -6.70 12.41
C ILE A 249 -5.55 -7.20 11.00
N THR A 250 -5.58 -6.30 10.02
CA THR A 250 -5.87 -6.63 8.61
C THR A 250 -4.62 -7.00 7.83
N ASN A 251 -3.50 -6.39 8.14
CA ASN A 251 -2.19 -6.60 7.53
C ASN A 251 -1.09 -6.05 8.43
N LEU A 252 0.13 -6.52 8.19
CA LEU A 252 1.34 -5.99 8.81
C LEU A 252 2.15 -5.23 7.77
N HIS A 253 2.79 -4.13 8.19
CA HIS A 253 3.95 -3.61 7.48
C HIS A 253 5.21 -4.18 8.13
N ILE A 254 6.02 -4.81 7.31
CA ILE A 254 7.29 -5.40 7.73
C ILE A 254 8.41 -4.47 7.31
N LYS A 255 9.11 -3.94 8.29
CA LYS A 255 10.33 -3.14 8.12
C LYS A 255 11.27 -3.37 9.28
N ASP A 256 12.54 -3.12 9.06
CA ASP A 256 13.57 -3.23 10.11
C ASP A 256 13.99 -1.85 10.59
N ARG A 257 14.02 -1.66 11.90
CA ARG A 257 14.39 -0.41 12.55
C ARG A 257 15.24 -0.65 13.78
N LYS A 258 16.05 0.34 14.12
CA LYS A 258 16.69 0.41 15.44
C LYS A 258 15.70 0.83 16.53
N LYS A 259 15.92 0.35 17.74
CA LYS A 259 15.19 0.75 18.96
C LYS A 259 15.20 2.27 19.16
N GLU A 260 14.38 2.75 20.11
CA GLU A 260 14.38 4.14 20.57
C GLU A 260 14.21 5.16 19.45
N ASN A 261 13.22 4.91 18.58
CA ASN A 261 12.98 5.71 17.38
C ASN A 261 14.17 5.80 16.40
N GLY A 262 15.08 4.82 16.45
CA GLY A 262 16.22 4.75 15.56
C GLY A 262 15.83 4.60 14.08
N PRO A 263 16.81 4.70 13.17
CA PRO A 263 16.55 4.71 11.73
C PRO A 263 16.04 3.38 11.19
N ASN A 264 15.43 3.42 10.00
CA ASN A 264 15.20 2.23 9.18
C ASN A 264 16.54 1.68 8.69
N THR A 265 16.68 0.36 8.68
CA THR A 265 17.90 -0.36 8.31
C THR A 265 17.60 -1.45 7.28
N PRO A 266 18.59 -1.93 6.53
CA PRO A 266 18.45 -3.18 5.78
C PRO A 266 18.03 -4.31 6.71
N TRP A 267 17.17 -5.21 6.22
CA TRP A 267 16.59 -6.25 7.06
C TRP A 267 17.62 -7.21 7.61
N GLY A 268 17.53 -7.50 8.90
CA GLY A 268 18.49 -8.27 9.68
C GLY A 268 19.62 -7.43 10.28
N GLN A 269 19.66 -6.13 10.02
CA GLN A 269 20.63 -5.20 10.62
C GLN A 269 19.99 -4.29 11.69
N GLY A 270 18.67 -4.30 11.80
CA GLY A 270 17.91 -3.61 12.82
C GLY A 270 17.71 -4.43 14.08
N ASP A 271 16.71 -4.04 14.84
CA ASP A 271 16.36 -4.68 16.11
C ASP A 271 14.91 -5.23 16.07
N THR A 272 14.17 -4.97 14.99
CA THR A 272 12.78 -5.42 14.85
C THR A 272 12.71 -6.95 14.78
N PRO A 273 11.84 -7.63 15.54
CA PRO A 273 11.78 -9.08 15.59
C PRO A 273 11.05 -9.68 14.37
N ILE A 274 11.53 -9.36 13.14
CA ILE A 274 10.87 -9.74 11.87
C ILE A 274 10.70 -11.26 11.79
N LYS A 275 11.78 -12.02 12.02
CA LYS A 275 11.77 -13.48 11.91
C LYS A 275 10.76 -14.09 12.88
N GLN A 276 10.72 -13.63 14.13
CA GLN A 276 9.80 -14.12 15.15
C GLN A 276 8.35 -13.82 14.79
N VAL A 277 8.07 -12.61 14.26
CA VAL A 277 6.72 -12.24 13.79
C VAL A 277 6.28 -13.13 12.62
N LEU A 278 7.16 -13.37 11.63
CA LEU A 278 6.84 -14.24 10.50
C LEU A 278 6.58 -15.69 10.95
N GLN A 279 7.39 -16.20 11.90
CA GLN A 279 7.19 -17.53 12.49
C GLN A 279 5.91 -17.60 13.29
N LEU A 280 5.54 -16.56 14.04
CA LEU A 280 4.24 -16.47 14.72
C LEU A 280 3.07 -16.61 13.74
N LEU A 281 3.11 -15.86 12.60
CA LEU A 281 2.07 -15.96 11.57
C LEU A 281 1.96 -17.40 11.01
N LYS A 282 3.10 -18.08 10.80
CA LYS A 282 3.16 -19.46 10.31
C LYS A 282 2.58 -20.42 11.37
N GLN A 283 3.06 -20.37 12.60
CA GLN A 283 2.69 -21.30 13.69
C GLN A 283 1.20 -21.19 14.06
N LYS A 284 0.69 -19.97 14.18
CA LYS A 284 -0.71 -19.72 14.52
C LYS A 284 -1.63 -19.79 13.28
N SER A 285 -1.08 -19.96 12.09
CA SER A 285 -1.83 -19.95 10.82
C SER A 285 -2.68 -18.70 10.63
N TYR A 286 -2.22 -17.56 11.14
CA TYR A 286 -2.93 -16.29 10.97
C TYR A 286 -3.01 -15.89 9.50
N LYS A 287 -4.19 -15.40 9.08
CA LYS A 287 -4.45 -15.03 7.67
C LYS A 287 -4.06 -13.57 7.38
N ILE A 288 -3.26 -12.98 8.23
CA ILE A 288 -2.77 -11.60 8.14
C ILE A 288 -1.65 -11.55 7.12
N PRO A 289 -1.74 -10.75 6.05
CA PRO A 289 -0.65 -10.58 5.11
C PRO A 289 0.52 -9.81 5.77
N ALA A 290 1.73 -10.25 5.48
CA ALA A 290 2.96 -9.54 5.81
C ALA A 290 3.40 -8.74 4.58
N ASN A 291 3.13 -7.43 4.59
CA ASN A 291 3.48 -6.55 3.48
C ASN A 291 4.89 -6.00 3.67
N ILE A 292 5.76 -6.20 2.70
CA ILE A 292 7.07 -5.57 2.65
C ILE A 292 6.88 -4.05 2.56
N GLU A 293 7.55 -3.30 3.44
CA GLU A 293 7.65 -1.86 3.33
C GLU A 293 9.12 -1.43 3.39
N TYR A 294 9.67 -1.14 2.20
CA TYR A 294 11.05 -0.70 2.04
C TYR A 294 11.16 0.81 2.24
N GLU A 295 11.87 1.23 3.28
CA GLU A 295 12.07 2.65 3.63
C GLU A 295 13.51 3.02 4.02
N TYR A 296 14.43 2.06 4.11
CA TYR A 296 15.84 2.39 4.34
C TYR A 296 16.51 2.92 3.07
N GLN A 297 17.69 3.52 3.20
CA GLN A 297 18.48 3.94 2.05
C GLN A 297 19.17 2.74 1.42
N GLY A 298 18.87 2.48 0.16
CA GLY A 298 19.49 1.47 -0.67
C GLY A 298 19.73 2.01 -2.08
N GLU A 299 20.41 1.23 -2.91
CA GLU A 299 20.80 1.67 -4.25
C GLU A 299 19.64 1.61 -5.25
N ASP A 300 18.91 0.48 -5.27
CA ASP A 300 17.81 0.22 -6.20
C ASP A 300 16.62 -0.39 -5.46
N ALA A 301 15.46 0.22 -5.58
CA ALA A 301 14.26 -0.23 -4.86
C ALA A 301 13.82 -1.65 -5.26
N VAL A 302 14.01 -2.06 -6.52
CA VAL A 302 13.61 -3.39 -6.99
C VAL A 302 14.54 -4.45 -6.40
N ALA A 303 15.85 -4.19 -6.42
CA ALA A 303 16.84 -5.08 -5.83
C ALA A 303 16.66 -5.19 -4.32
N GLU A 304 16.44 -4.07 -3.63
CA GLU A 304 16.27 -4.05 -2.16
C GLU A 304 14.99 -4.77 -1.73
N VAL A 305 13.86 -4.56 -2.42
CA VAL A 305 12.62 -5.33 -2.17
C VAL A 305 12.82 -6.81 -2.46
N GLY A 306 13.61 -7.16 -3.49
CA GLY A 306 14.01 -8.54 -3.75
C GLY A 306 14.77 -9.18 -2.59
N LYS A 307 15.72 -8.44 -1.99
CA LYS A 307 16.45 -8.87 -0.77
C LYS A 307 15.50 -9.06 0.42
N CYS A 308 14.55 -8.12 0.63
CA CYS A 308 13.54 -8.24 1.68
C CYS A 308 12.68 -9.51 1.49
N PHE A 309 12.25 -9.79 0.25
CA PHE A 309 11.47 -10.99 -0.03
C PHE A 309 12.29 -12.28 0.17
N GLN A 310 13.58 -12.27 -0.17
CA GLN A 310 14.48 -13.40 0.11
C GLN A 310 14.64 -13.61 1.62
N TYR A 311 14.82 -12.54 2.40
CA TYR A 311 14.87 -12.61 3.86
C TYR A 311 13.63 -13.28 4.47
N ILE A 312 12.44 -12.97 3.93
CA ILE A 312 11.19 -13.64 4.35
C ILE A 312 11.24 -15.14 4.06
N LYS A 313 11.68 -15.54 2.86
CA LYS A 313 11.79 -16.96 2.49
C LYS A 313 12.71 -17.70 3.45
N ASP A 314 13.88 -17.14 3.73
CA ASP A 314 14.88 -17.72 4.64
C ASP A 314 14.37 -17.77 6.09
N SER A 315 13.60 -16.77 6.52
CA SER A 315 13.00 -16.71 7.86
C SER A 315 11.88 -17.73 8.06
N LEU A 316 11.23 -18.17 6.97
CA LEU A 316 10.09 -19.10 6.99
C LEU A 316 10.48 -20.51 6.54
N ALA A 317 11.69 -20.70 6.05
CA ALA A 317 12.22 -22.03 5.73
C ALA A 317 12.32 -22.89 7.02
#